data_96160b037849e9242943ed3c3a683f40
#
_entry.id   96160b037849e9242943ed3c3a683f40
#
_cell.length_a   1.000
_cell.length_b   1.000
_cell.length_c   1.000
_cell.angle_alpha   90.00
_cell.angle_beta   90.00
_cell.angle_gamma   90.00
#
_symmetry.space_group_name_H-M   'P 1'
#
loop_
_entity.id
_entity.type
_entity.pdbx_description
1 polymer ?
#
loop_
_entity_poly.entity_id
_entity_poly.type
_entity_poly.pdbx_seq_one_letter_code
_entity_poly.pdbx_strand_id
1 'polypeptide(L)'
;MPGLGLDARAWSGVLARLARLGTVVPLPAMGRPADVGADLRVEAQAARLIDLLPDGGDLVLVGHSASCSVVVEAARHTSVVRGLVLVGPTTDPAAMTWPRMAVQWLRTASHERLWEVPVLTPQYRATGVASMVRGMDQMRRYRTDVGLAALSPPTRIIRGAYDRIAPERWCAHLADASAASVTVVPGAGHMVPLTHPQTVVDAVHSLADPVPPAR
;
A
#
# COMPACT_ATOMS: atom_id res chain seq x y z
N MET A 1 3.22 2.54 5.01
CA MET A 1 4.09 3.03 3.93
C MET A 1 3.23 3.71 2.87
N PRO A 2 3.53 4.97 2.45
CA PRO A 2 2.73 5.70 1.49
C PRO A 2 2.86 5.10 0.08
N GLY A 3 1.83 5.32 -0.74
CA GLY A 3 1.85 4.96 -2.15
C GLY A 3 2.79 5.82 -2.97
N LEU A 4 2.88 5.51 -4.27
CA LEU A 4 3.71 6.24 -5.22
C LEU A 4 3.37 7.74 -5.23
N GLY A 5 4.37 8.58 -5.02
CA GLY A 5 4.20 10.03 -4.98
C GLY A 5 3.59 10.61 -3.71
N LEU A 6 3.18 9.77 -2.76
CA LEU A 6 2.48 10.18 -1.53
C LEU A 6 3.43 10.18 -0.33
N ASP A 7 3.13 11.03 0.68
CA ASP A 7 3.87 11.12 1.94
C ASP A 7 2.94 11.02 3.16
N ALA A 8 3.45 11.41 4.33
CA ALA A 8 2.73 11.35 5.60
C ALA A 8 1.40 12.15 5.61
N ARG A 9 1.25 13.16 4.77
CA ARG A 9 0.02 13.97 4.68
C ARG A 9 -1.18 13.14 4.25
N ALA A 10 -0.99 12.17 3.36
CA ALA A 10 -2.04 11.25 2.94
C ALA A 10 -2.45 10.26 4.06
N TRP A 11 -1.65 10.17 5.12
CA TRP A 11 -1.86 9.28 6.26
C TRP A 11 -2.21 10.02 7.56
N SER A 12 -2.35 11.34 7.53
CA SER A 12 -2.55 12.16 8.73
C SER A 12 -3.73 11.69 9.59
N GLY A 13 -4.84 11.33 8.96
CA GLY A 13 -6.02 10.82 9.66
C GLY A 13 -5.81 9.45 10.31
N VAL A 14 -5.01 8.58 9.71
CA VAL A 14 -4.64 7.26 10.27
C VAL A 14 -3.69 7.47 11.45
N LEU A 15 -2.63 8.27 11.28
CA LEU A 15 -1.65 8.53 12.33
C LEU A 15 -2.27 9.16 13.57
N ALA A 16 -3.19 10.12 13.39
CA ALA A 16 -3.90 10.76 14.50
C ALA A 16 -4.70 9.75 15.36
N ARG A 17 -5.18 8.67 14.74
CA ARG A 17 -5.99 7.63 15.41
C ARG A 17 -5.14 6.50 16.00
N LEU A 18 -3.98 6.23 15.44
CA LEU A 18 -3.05 5.24 16.01
C LEU A 18 -2.27 5.75 17.22
N ALA A 19 -2.52 6.99 17.67
CA ALA A 19 -2.05 7.55 18.94
C ALA A 19 -0.54 7.29 19.20
N ARG A 20 0.33 7.57 18.23
CA ARG A 20 1.79 7.37 18.25
C ARG A 20 2.27 5.91 18.09
N LEU A 21 1.37 4.96 17.89
CA LEU A 21 1.75 3.56 17.63
C LEU A 21 2.20 3.34 16.17
N GLY A 22 2.01 4.33 15.30
CA GLY A 22 2.33 4.22 13.89
C GLY A 22 3.36 5.24 13.41
N THR A 23 4.19 4.83 12.46
CA THR A 23 5.17 5.69 11.78
C THR A 23 5.00 5.56 10.28
N VAL A 24 5.06 6.67 9.55
CA VAL A 24 5.11 6.66 8.09
C VAL A 24 6.56 6.58 7.64
N VAL A 25 6.86 5.58 6.82
CA VAL A 25 8.20 5.36 6.26
C VAL A 25 8.17 5.76 4.78
N PRO A 26 8.71 6.95 4.41
CA PRO A 26 8.83 7.36 3.02
C PRO A 26 10.09 6.76 2.39
N LEU A 27 9.95 6.23 1.18
CA LEU A 27 11.05 5.70 0.38
C LEU A 27 11.18 6.45 -0.96
N PRO A 28 12.29 6.28 -1.71
CA PRO A 28 12.42 6.86 -3.05
C PRO A 28 11.22 6.53 -3.94
N ALA A 29 10.66 7.53 -4.61
CA ALA A 29 9.41 7.52 -5.36
C ALA A 29 8.12 7.34 -4.52
N MET A 30 8.23 6.97 -3.25
CA MET A 30 7.11 6.79 -2.31
C MET A 30 7.32 7.70 -1.10
N GLY A 31 6.96 8.97 -1.26
CA GLY A 31 7.06 10.02 -0.23
C GLY A 31 8.30 10.91 -0.33
N ARG A 32 9.28 10.57 -1.17
CA ARG A 32 10.44 11.41 -1.47
C ARG A 32 10.95 11.22 -2.90
N PRO A 33 11.67 12.20 -3.48
CA PRO A 33 12.31 12.05 -4.77
C PRO A 33 13.25 10.84 -4.81
N ALA A 34 13.41 10.27 -5.98
CA ALA A 34 14.40 9.24 -6.24
C ALA A 34 15.59 9.84 -7.01
N ASP A 35 16.80 9.68 -6.50
CA ASP A 35 18.01 10.09 -7.17
C ASP A 35 18.14 9.41 -8.54
N VAL A 36 18.86 10.07 -9.45
CA VAL A 36 19.20 9.48 -10.75
C VAL A 36 20.05 8.23 -10.51
N GLY A 37 19.61 7.08 -11.03
CA GLY A 37 20.31 5.81 -10.81
C GLY A 37 19.88 5.04 -9.55
N ALA A 38 19.00 5.60 -8.70
CA ALA A 38 18.44 4.83 -7.58
C ALA A 38 17.74 3.57 -8.09
N ASP A 39 18.08 2.44 -7.50
CA ASP A 39 17.38 1.18 -7.72
C ASP A 39 15.98 1.25 -7.07
N LEU A 40 14.94 1.24 -7.90
CA LEU A 40 13.55 1.33 -7.50
C LEU A 40 12.79 0.00 -7.62
N ARG A 41 13.49 -1.11 -7.88
CA ARG A 41 12.90 -2.44 -7.86
C ARG A 41 12.30 -2.73 -6.48
N VAL A 42 11.27 -3.56 -6.45
CA VAL A 42 10.55 -3.89 -5.22
C VAL A 42 11.49 -4.47 -4.17
N GLU A 43 12.40 -5.35 -4.57
CA GLU A 43 13.38 -5.99 -3.69
C GLU A 43 14.33 -4.96 -3.04
N ALA A 44 14.82 -3.99 -3.82
CA ALA A 44 15.68 -2.94 -3.30
C ALA A 44 14.94 -1.97 -2.36
N GLN A 45 13.68 -1.70 -2.64
CA GLN A 45 12.83 -0.90 -1.76
C GLN A 45 12.48 -1.66 -0.47
N ALA A 46 12.25 -2.97 -0.58
CA ALA A 46 12.00 -3.83 0.58
C ALA A 46 13.23 -3.90 1.49
N ALA A 47 14.44 -4.03 0.94
CA ALA A 47 15.67 -3.98 1.73
C ALA A 47 15.79 -2.66 2.49
N ARG A 48 15.56 -1.49 1.82
CA ARG A 48 15.56 -0.19 2.50
C ARG A 48 14.48 -0.07 3.58
N LEU A 49 13.32 -0.69 3.36
CA LEU A 49 12.29 -0.71 4.39
C LEU A 49 12.76 -1.52 5.61
N ILE A 50 13.33 -2.71 5.39
CA ILE A 50 13.83 -3.58 6.46
C ILE A 50 14.90 -2.87 7.28
N ASP A 51 15.84 -2.17 6.65
CA ASP A 51 16.89 -1.39 7.34
C ASP A 51 16.33 -0.28 8.26
N LEU A 52 15.08 0.11 8.08
CA LEU A 52 14.38 1.12 8.87
C LEU A 52 13.43 0.52 9.93
N LEU A 53 13.24 -0.80 9.93
CA LEU A 53 12.42 -1.46 10.95
C LEU A 53 13.23 -1.62 12.25
N PRO A 54 12.56 -1.64 13.41
CA PRO A 54 13.24 -1.98 14.66
C PRO A 54 13.70 -3.45 14.65
N ASP A 55 14.78 -3.75 15.37
CA ASP A 55 15.38 -5.09 15.45
C ASP A 55 14.48 -6.14 16.10
N GLY A 56 13.39 -5.76 16.72
CA GLY A 56 12.46 -6.68 17.37
C GLY A 56 11.07 -6.10 17.51
N GLY A 57 10.16 -6.95 17.91
CA GLY A 57 8.75 -6.61 18.13
C GLY A 57 7.80 -7.24 17.12
N ASP A 58 6.53 -7.08 17.40
CA ASP A 58 5.42 -7.56 16.56
C ASP A 58 4.91 -6.40 15.70
N LEU A 59 5.36 -6.31 14.44
CA LEU A 59 5.02 -5.21 13.55
C LEU A 59 3.83 -5.56 12.65
N VAL A 60 2.93 -4.62 12.47
CA VAL A 60 1.96 -4.62 11.38
C VAL A 60 2.45 -3.67 10.29
N LEU A 61 2.81 -4.19 9.13
CA LEU A 61 3.17 -3.37 7.98
C LEU A 61 1.93 -2.99 7.19
N VAL A 62 1.79 -1.70 6.93
CA VAL A 62 0.68 -1.16 6.13
C VAL A 62 1.22 -0.58 4.83
N GLY A 63 0.81 -1.14 3.70
CA GLY A 63 1.13 -0.63 2.36
C GLY A 63 -0.09 0.00 1.70
N HIS A 64 0.12 1.07 0.93
CA HIS A 64 -0.91 1.68 0.09
C HIS A 64 -0.48 1.67 -1.37
N SER A 65 -1.37 1.21 -2.28
CA SER A 65 -1.11 1.25 -3.72
C SER A 65 0.18 0.46 -4.08
N ALA A 66 1.12 1.08 -4.77
CA ALA A 66 2.38 0.49 -5.18
C ALA A 66 3.24 -0.01 -4.01
N SER A 67 3.14 0.60 -2.82
CA SER A 67 3.90 0.13 -1.67
C SER A 67 3.39 -1.18 -1.06
N CYS A 68 2.22 -1.67 -1.47
CA CYS A 68 1.76 -3.01 -1.09
C CYS A 68 2.75 -4.10 -1.51
N SER A 69 3.32 -4.00 -2.71
CA SER A 69 4.34 -4.93 -3.17
C SER A 69 5.61 -4.88 -2.32
N VAL A 70 6.01 -3.68 -1.88
CA VAL A 70 7.21 -3.49 -1.05
C VAL A 70 7.03 -4.07 0.35
N VAL A 71 5.88 -3.85 1.00
CA VAL A 71 5.63 -4.42 2.34
C VAL A 71 5.45 -5.94 2.28
N VAL A 72 4.91 -6.47 1.19
CA VAL A 72 4.84 -7.92 0.96
C VAL A 72 6.25 -8.50 0.81
N GLU A 73 7.09 -7.90 -0.03
CA GLU A 73 8.46 -8.38 -0.21
C GLU A 73 9.29 -8.23 1.07
N ALA A 74 9.17 -7.13 1.80
CA ALA A 74 9.85 -6.95 3.08
C ALA A 74 9.45 -8.04 4.08
N ALA A 75 8.16 -8.36 4.19
CA ALA A 75 7.67 -9.40 5.10
C ALA A 75 8.20 -10.80 4.79
N ARG A 76 8.65 -11.06 3.55
CA ARG A 76 9.30 -12.33 3.17
C ARG A 76 10.71 -12.49 3.71
N HIS A 77 11.34 -11.38 4.08
CA HIS A 77 12.77 -11.34 4.46
C HIS A 77 12.99 -10.93 5.92
N THR A 78 11.93 -10.83 6.73
CA THR A 78 12.04 -10.54 8.16
C THR A 78 10.97 -11.25 8.98
N SER A 79 11.31 -11.69 10.19
CA SER A 79 10.40 -12.37 11.11
C SER A 79 9.67 -11.41 12.07
N VAL A 80 10.01 -10.13 12.07
CA VAL A 80 9.37 -9.14 12.98
C VAL A 80 7.97 -8.71 12.52
N VAL A 81 7.55 -9.12 11.31
CA VAL A 81 6.24 -8.78 10.75
C VAL A 81 5.19 -9.78 11.20
N ARG A 82 4.26 -9.32 12.03
CA ARG A 82 3.15 -10.10 12.57
C ARG A 82 1.92 -10.08 11.67
N GLY A 83 1.71 -9.02 10.91
CA GLY A 83 0.55 -8.88 10.06
C GLY A 83 0.74 -7.85 8.95
N LEU A 84 -0.11 -7.94 7.92
CA LEU A 84 -0.09 -7.04 6.77
C LEU A 84 -1.45 -6.39 6.55
N VAL A 85 -1.45 -5.08 6.26
CA VAL A 85 -2.62 -4.37 5.75
C VAL A 85 -2.28 -3.81 4.36
N LEU A 86 -2.97 -4.28 3.34
CA LEU A 86 -2.76 -3.87 1.95
C LEU A 86 -3.94 -3.01 1.51
N VAL A 87 -3.71 -1.71 1.31
CA VAL A 87 -4.75 -0.75 0.93
C VAL A 87 -4.63 -0.42 -0.55
N GLY A 88 -5.62 -0.76 -1.34
CA GLY A 88 -5.63 -0.55 -2.79
C GLY A 88 -4.42 -1.20 -3.49
N PRO A 89 -4.15 -2.51 -3.28
CA PRO A 89 -2.92 -3.14 -3.77
C PRO A 89 -2.81 -3.11 -5.29
N THR A 90 -1.68 -2.65 -5.79
CA THR A 90 -1.30 -2.69 -7.21
C THR A 90 -0.16 -3.69 -7.40
N THR A 91 0.14 -4.21 -8.57
CA THR A 91 -0.49 -4.02 -9.87
C THR A 91 -1.24 -5.28 -10.25
N ASP A 92 -2.48 -5.13 -10.71
CA ASP A 92 -3.19 -6.25 -11.36
C ASP A 92 -2.41 -6.67 -12.62
N PRO A 93 -1.92 -7.93 -12.72
CA PRO A 93 -1.19 -8.40 -13.90
C PRO A 93 -1.94 -8.20 -15.21
N ALA A 94 -3.27 -8.23 -15.19
CA ALA A 94 -4.09 -7.96 -16.37
C ALA A 94 -4.01 -6.52 -16.87
N ALA A 95 -3.46 -5.61 -16.05
CA ALA A 95 -3.39 -4.17 -16.34
C ALA A 95 -1.97 -3.58 -16.26
N MET A 96 -0.93 -4.41 -16.24
CA MET A 96 0.47 -3.95 -16.07
C MET A 96 1.04 -3.15 -17.25
N THR A 97 0.34 -3.01 -18.36
CA THR A 97 0.77 -2.16 -19.48
C THR A 97 0.40 -0.70 -19.25
N TRP A 98 1.25 0.23 -19.66
CA TRP A 98 1.03 1.66 -19.47
C TRP A 98 -0.35 2.16 -19.92
N PRO A 99 -0.87 1.79 -21.12
CA PRO A 99 -2.21 2.22 -21.52
C PRO A 99 -3.31 1.71 -20.59
N ARG A 100 -3.23 0.44 -20.16
CA ARG A 100 -4.25 -0.14 -19.26
C ARG A 100 -4.20 0.49 -17.88
N MET A 101 -3.01 0.72 -17.34
CA MET A 101 -2.85 1.44 -16.08
C MET A 101 -3.41 2.87 -16.16
N ALA A 102 -3.12 3.60 -17.26
CA ALA A 102 -3.66 4.94 -17.47
C ALA A 102 -5.19 4.95 -17.50
N VAL A 103 -5.80 3.99 -18.19
CA VAL A 103 -7.27 3.83 -18.21
C VAL A 103 -7.83 3.55 -16.81
N GLN A 104 -7.22 2.64 -16.05
CA GLN A 104 -7.64 2.37 -14.67
C GLN A 104 -7.52 3.63 -13.80
N TRP A 105 -6.42 4.34 -13.94
CA TRP A 105 -6.14 5.57 -13.20
C TRP A 105 -7.18 6.66 -13.48
N LEU A 106 -7.46 6.93 -14.75
CA LEU A 106 -8.49 7.90 -15.18
C LEU A 106 -9.88 7.52 -14.66
N ARG A 107 -10.22 6.23 -14.73
CA ARG A 107 -11.51 5.73 -14.23
C ARG A 107 -11.61 5.82 -12.71
N THR A 108 -10.52 5.71 -11.99
CA THR A 108 -10.51 5.91 -10.53
C THR A 108 -10.57 7.39 -10.19
N ALA A 109 -9.79 8.22 -10.88
CA ALA A 109 -9.74 9.66 -10.66
C ALA A 109 -11.12 10.34 -10.82
N SER A 110 -11.99 9.81 -11.68
CA SER A 110 -13.36 10.33 -11.82
C SER A 110 -14.24 10.12 -10.58
N HIS A 111 -13.82 9.29 -9.63
CA HIS A 111 -14.51 9.03 -8.37
C HIS A 111 -13.77 9.60 -7.14
N GLU A 112 -12.59 10.22 -7.36
CA GLU A 112 -11.88 10.92 -6.29
C GLU A 112 -12.55 12.28 -6.02
N ARG A 113 -12.47 12.74 -4.79
CA ARG A 113 -13.15 13.96 -4.37
C ARG A 113 -12.28 15.19 -4.66
N LEU A 114 -12.87 16.28 -5.14
CA LEU A 114 -12.13 17.50 -5.47
C LEU A 114 -11.28 18.05 -4.31
N TRP A 115 -11.71 17.85 -3.05
CA TRP A 115 -10.97 18.32 -1.89
C TRP A 115 -9.65 17.52 -1.66
N GLU A 116 -9.48 16.37 -2.28
CA GLU A 116 -8.24 15.58 -2.22
C GLU A 116 -7.12 16.23 -3.04
N VAL A 117 -7.47 16.93 -4.12
CA VAL A 117 -6.51 17.55 -5.05
C VAL A 117 -5.50 18.48 -4.34
N PRO A 118 -5.90 19.44 -3.47
CA PRO A 118 -4.96 20.29 -2.78
C PRO A 118 -4.07 19.53 -1.77
N VAL A 119 -4.49 18.36 -1.29
CA VAL A 119 -3.69 17.51 -0.41
C VAL A 119 -2.67 16.71 -1.23
N LEU A 120 -3.06 16.15 -2.37
CA LEU A 120 -2.25 15.24 -3.17
C LEU A 120 -1.24 15.98 -4.08
N THR A 121 -1.64 17.08 -4.70
CA THR A 121 -0.80 17.80 -5.66
C THR A 121 0.57 18.22 -5.12
N PRO A 122 0.70 18.79 -3.90
CA PRO A 122 2.00 19.14 -3.35
C PRO A 122 2.90 17.92 -3.10
N GLN A 123 2.32 16.75 -2.79
CA GLN A 123 3.05 15.51 -2.56
C GLN A 123 3.62 14.97 -3.87
N TYR A 124 2.82 14.93 -4.93
CA TYR A 124 3.27 14.51 -6.26
C TYR A 124 4.37 15.43 -6.82
N ARG A 125 4.24 16.75 -6.58
CA ARG A 125 5.29 17.72 -6.97
C ARG A 125 6.58 17.51 -6.21
N ALA A 126 6.49 17.26 -4.90
CA ALA A 126 7.66 17.03 -4.05
C ALA A 126 8.41 15.75 -4.42
N THR A 127 7.70 14.68 -4.73
CA THR A 127 8.29 13.40 -5.19
C THR A 127 8.83 13.50 -6.62
N GLY A 128 8.17 14.29 -7.48
CA GLY A 128 8.54 14.48 -8.87
C GLY A 128 8.05 13.39 -9.81
N VAL A 129 7.47 13.81 -10.94
CA VAL A 129 6.86 12.92 -11.93
C VAL A 129 7.85 11.88 -12.47
N ALA A 130 9.10 12.28 -12.73
CA ALA A 130 10.13 11.37 -13.23
C ALA A 130 10.44 10.23 -12.23
N SER A 131 10.49 10.54 -10.92
CA SER A 131 10.65 9.54 -9.87
C SER A 131 9.48 8.57 -9.83
N MET A 132 8.26 9.09 -9.95
CA MET A 132 7.03 8.29 -9.95
C MET A 132 6.95 7.36 -11.16
N VAL A 133 7.26 7.85 -12.36
CA VAL A 133 7.24 7.04 -13.59
C VAL A 133 8.28 5.92 -13.51
N ARG A 134 9.52 6.22 -13.08
CA ARG A 134 10.56 5.21 -12.88
C ARG A 134 10.17 4.18 -11.82
N GLY A 135 9.61 4.63 -10.69
CA GLY A 135 9.14 3.74 -9.62
C GLY A 135 8.02 2.82 -10.11
N MET A 136 7.01 3.37 -10.81
CA MET A 136 5.93 2.58 -11.35
C MET A 136 6.43 1.56 -12.38
N ASP A 137 7.40 1.92 -13.25
CA ASP A 137 7.93 0.98 -14.23
C ASP A 137 8.58 -0.25 -13.58
N GLN A 138 9.23 -0.07 -12.46
CA GLN A 138 9.82 -1.18 -11.70
C GLN A 138 8.76 -2.00 -10.96
N MET A 139 7.82 -1.33 -10.26
CA MET A 139 6.85 -1.98 -9.38
C MET A 139 5.73 -2.71 -10.14
N ARG A 140 5.32 -2.24 -11.33
CA ARG A 140 4.23 -2.83 -12.11
C ARG A 140 4.51 -4.27 -12.56
N ARG A 141 5.76 -4.71 -12.53
CA ARG A 141 6.19 -6.07 -12.96
C ARG A 141 6.26 -7.05 -11.80
N TYR A 142 6.21 -6.57 -10.56
CA TYR A 142 6.27 -7.43 -9.39
C TYR A 142 4.97 -8.23 -9.23
N ARG A 143 5.11 -9.50 -8.92
CA ARG A 143 4.00 -10.44 -8.70
C ARG A 143 3.62 -10.46 -7.22
N THR A 144 2.80 -9.47 -6.82
CA THR A 144 2.31 -9.35 -5.44
C THR A 144 1.56 -10.60 -4.97
N ASP A 145 0.82 -11.25 -5.87
CA ASP A 145 0.12 -12.51 -5.61
C ASP A 145 1.08 -13.65 -5.24
N VAL A 146 2.17 -13.80 -5.99
CA VAL A 146 3.18 -14.83 -5.73
C VAL A 146 3.92 -14.54 -4.41
N GLY A 147 4.29 -13.26 -4.19
CA GLY A 147 4.94 -12.85 -2.94
C GLY A 147 4.05 -13.09 -1.72
N LEU A 148 2.77 -12.76 -1.83
CA LEU A 148 1.80 -12.88 -0.74
C LEU A 148 1.47 -14.35 -0.44
N ALA A 149 1.35 -15.21 -1.44
CA ALA A 149 1.09 -16.65 -1.27
C ALA A 149 2.20 -17.39 -0.50
N ALA A 150 3.41 -16.81 -0.46
CA ALA A 150 4.55 -17.37 0.28
C ALA A 150 4.62 -16.91 1.75
N LEU A 151 3.64 -16.13 2.23
CA LEU A 151 3.63 -15.55 3.57
C LEU A 151 2.66 -16.26 4.52
N SER A 152 3.08 -16.35 5.78
CA SER A 152 2.23 -16.86 6.86
C SER A 152 1.51 -15.78 7.68
N PRO A 153 2.02 -14.54 7.83
CA PRO A 153 1.34 -13.52 8.62
C PRO A 153 -0.07 -13.21 8.11
N PRO A 154 -1.06 -13.09 8.99
CA PRO A 154 -2.43 -12.74 8.61
C PRO A 154 -2.46 -11.41 7.87
N THR A 155 -3.25 -11.36 6.81
CA THR A 155 -3.33 -10.20 5.91
C THR A 155 -4.74 -9.65 5.84
N ARG A 156 -4.87 -8.32 5.82
CA ARG A 156 -6.10 -7.59 5.54
C ARG A 156 -5.93 -6.80 4.24
N ILE A 157 -6.85 -6.96 3.32
CA ILE A 157 -6.90 -6.20 2.07
C ILE A 157 -8.05 -5.21 2.18
N ILE A 158 -7.79 -3.94 1.87
CA ILE A 158 -8.80 -2.87 1.87
C ILE A 158 -8.84 -2.27 0.48
N ARG A 159 -10.02 -2.10 -0.08
CA ARG A 159 -10.22 -1.38 -1.35
C ARG A 159 -11.43 -0.46 -1.30
N GLY A 160 -11.38 0.64 -2.03
CA GLY A 160 -12.57 1.44 -2.29
C GLY A 160 -13.50 0.76 -3.30
N ALA A 161 -14.80 0.92 -3.15
CA ALA A 161 -15.79 0.34 -4.08
C ALA A 161 -15.58 0.85 -5.53
N TYR A 162 -15.11 2.08 -5.68
CA TYR A 162 -14.84 2.70 -6.98
C TYR A 162 -13.38 2.64 -7.43
N ASP A 163 -12.53 1.97 -6.65
CA ASP A 163 -11.12 1.80 -7.01
C ASP A 163 -10.99 0.86 -8.21
N ARG A 164 -10.56 1.40 -9.35
CA ARG A 164 -10.29 0.65 -10.58
C ARG A 164 -8.81 0.32 -10.75
N ILE A 165 -7.96 0.91 -9.92
CA ILE A 165 -6.52 0.58 -9.85
C ILE A 165 -6.36 -0.76 -9.13
N ALA A 166 -7.11 -0.96 -8.03
CA ALA A 166 -7.22 -2.24 -7.32
C ALA A 166 -8.64 -2.84 -7.52
N PRO A 167 -8.94 -3.41 -8.70
CA PRO A 167 -10.27 -3.93 -9.00
C PRO A 167 -10.63 -5.13 -8.12
N GLU A 168 -11.91 -5.35 -7.92
CA GLU A 168 -12.45 -6.39 -7.05
C GLU A 168 -11.87 -7.77 -7.36
N ARG A 169 -11.86 -8.16 -8.65
CA ARG A 169 -11.30 -9.46 -9.07
C ARG A 169 -9.83 -9.64 -8.68
N TRP A 170 -9.05 -8.55 -8.67
CA TRP A 170 -7.64 -8.61 -8.26
C TRP A 170 -7.51 -8.77 -6.75
N CYS A 171 -8.27 -8.00 -5.97
CA CYS A 171 -8.28 -8.14 -4.51
C CYS A 171 -8.80 -9.52 -4.06
N ALA A 172 -9.82 -10.06 -4.73
CA ALA A 172 -10.28 -11.43 -4.50
C ALA A 172 -9.19 -12.46 -4.80
N HIS A 173 -8.50 -12.34 -5.95
CA HIS A 173 -7.39 -13.22 -6.30
C HIS A 173 -6.26 -13.20 -5.25
N LEU A 174 -5.89 -12.01 -4.75
CA LEU A 174 -4.91 -11.88 -3.66
C LEU A 174 -5.39 -12.55 -2.37
N ALA A 175 -6.67 -12.40 -2.05
CA ALA A 175 -7.27 -13.00 -0.86
C ALA A 175 -7.26 -14.53 -0.94
N ASP A 176 -7.65 -15.08 -2.07
CA ASP A 176 -7.64 -16.53 -2.31
C ASP A 176 -6.22 -17.10 -2.22
N ALA A 177 -5.21 -16.37 -2.74
CA ALA A 177 -3.83 -16.80 -2.71
C ALA A 177 -3.20 -16.82 -1.31
N SER A 178 -3.75 -16.07 -0.35
CA SER A 178 -3.13 -15.84 0.98
C SER A 178 -4.05 -16.06 2.17
N ALA A 179 -5.27 -16.55 1.95
CA ALA A 179 -6.33 -16.62 2.95
C ALA A 179 -6.61 -15.26 3.64
N ALA A 180 -6.37 -14.15 2.94
CA ALA A 180 -6.61 -12.81 3.46
C ALA A 180 -8.10 -12.45 3.44
N SER A 181 -8.52 -11.56 4.33
CA SER A 181 -9.86 -10.96 4.25
C SER A 181 -9.85 -9.68 3.42
N VAL A 182 -10.93 -9.45 2.66
CA VAL A 182 -11.13 -8.23 1.87
C VAL A 182 -12.21 -7.36 2.49
N THR A 183 -11.89 -6.09 2.74
CA THR A 183 -12.85 -5.07 3.13
C THR A 183 -13.06 -4.11 1.96
N VAL A 184 -14.30 -4.01 1.49
CA VAL A 184 -14.71 -3.04 0.47
C VAL A 184 -15.30 -1.82 1.16
N VAL A 185 -14.74 -0.63 0.90
CA VAL A 185 -15.19 0.63 1.50
C VAL A 185 -16.22 1.29 0.56
N PRO A 186 -17.51 1.37 0.94
CA PRO A 186 -18.53 1.99 0.11
C PRO A 186 -18.23 3.47 -0.16
N GLY A 187 -18.44 3.93 -1.38
CA GLY A 187 -18.28 5.33 -1.76
C GLY A 187 -16.82 5.83 -1.84
N ALA A 188 -15.83 4.96 -1.59
CA ALA A 188 -14.42 5.33 -1.67
C ALA A 188 -13.81 5.01 -3.04
N GLY A 189 -12.88 5.87 -3.49
CA GLY A 189 -11.94 5.63 -4.58
C GLY A 189 -10.68 4.93 -4.08
N HIS A 190 -9.52 5.33 -4.63
CA HIS A 190 -8.23 4.73 -4.30
C HIS A 190 -7.63 5.24 -2.98
N MET A 191 -7.96 6.49 -2.59
CA MET A 191 -7.36 7.19 -1.47
C MET A 191 -8.01 6.86 -0.11
N VAL A 192 -8.23 5.58 0.17
CA VAL A 192 -8.84 5.12 1.44
C VAL A 192 -8.09 5.62 2.68
N PRO A 193 -6.74 5.66 2.77
CA PRO A 193 -6.06 6.16 3.97
C PRO A 193 -6.39 7.62 4.29
N LEU A 194 -6.66 8.42 3.25
CA LEU A 194 -7.01 9.84 3.38
C LEU A 194 -8.50 10.03 3.68
N THR A 195 -9.37 9.30 2.97
CA THR A 195 -10.83 9.51 2.98
C THR A 195 -11.56 8.70 4.05
N HIS A 196 -11.06 7.53 4.39
CA HIS A 196 -11.65 6.59 5.35
C HIS A 196 -10.59 6.02 6.31
N PRO A 197 -9.86 6.88 7.05
CA PRO A 197 -8.74 6.45 7.89
C PRO A 197 -9.13 5.44 8.96
N GLN A 198 -10.37 5.49 9.47
CA GLN A 198 -10.83 4.57 10.50
C GLN A 198 -10.80 3.11 10.03
N THR A 199 -11.19 2.84 8.79
CA THR A 199 -11.14 1.47 8.23
C THR A 199 -9.72 0.89 8.25
N VAL A 200 -8.71 1.73 7.98
CA VAL A 200 -7.31 1.29 8.05
C VAL A 200 -6.88 1.02 9.49
N VAL A 201 -7.29 1.89 10.42
CA VAL A 201 -7.00 1.73 11.85
C VAL A 201 -7.63 0.45 12.42
N ASP A 202 -8.88 0.18 12.09
CA ASP A 202 -9.58 -1.05 12.52
C ASP A 202 -8.89 -2.31 12.01
N ALA A 203 -8.42 -2.29 10.77
CA ALA A 203 -7.65 -3.40 10.20
C ALA A 203 -6.30 -3.60 10.92
N VAL A 204 -5.60 -2.51 11.28
CA VAL A 204 -4.36 -2.60 12.06
C VAL A 204 -4.63 -3.19 13.45
N HIS A 205 -5.65 -2.71 14.17
CA HIS A 205 -6.00 -3.22 15.50
C HIS A 205 -6.40 -4.70 15.44
N SER A 206 -7.15 -5.12 14.41
CA SER A 206 -7.53 -6.53 14.24
C SER A 206 -6.36 -7.50 14.07
N LEU A 207 -5.16 -6.99 13.76
CA LEU A 207 -3.93 -7.75 13.62
C LEU A 207 -2.96 -7.55 14.80
N ALA A 208 -3.07 -6.43 15.51
CA ALA A 208 -2.24 -6.10 16.65
C ALA A 208 -2.73 -6.78 17.94
N ASP A 209 -4.05 -6.94 18.09
CA ASP A 209 -4.62 -7.62 19.24
C ASP A 209 -4.40 -9.15 19.13
N PRO A 210 -3.95 -9.82 20.18
CA PRO A 210 -3.82 -11.27 20.16
C PRO A 210 -5.20 -11.90 19.95
N VAL A 211 -5.32 -12.73 18.89
CA VAL A 211 -6.52 -13.55 18.70
C VAL A 211 -6.64 -14.44 19.93
N PRO A 212 -7.74 -14.37 20.72
CA PRO A 212 -7.92 -15.30 21.83
C PRO A 212 -7.87 -16.74 21.29
N PRO A 213 -7.23 -17.68 22.00
CA PRO A 213 -7.18 -19.06 21.56
C PRO A 213 -8.61 -19.59 21.34
N ALA A 214 -8.82 -20.25 20.20
CA ALA A 214 -10.08 -20.92 19.91
C ALA A 214 -10.39 -21.90 21.08
N ARG A 215 -11.56 -21.73 21.70
CA ARG A 215 -12.04 -22.62 22.75
C ARG A 215 -12.44 -23.96 22.18
#